data_a9a0c6480bcb5723813165bb78e9fef1
#
_entry.id   a9a0c6480bcb5723813165bb78e9fef1
#
_cell.length_a   1.000
_cell.length_b   1.000
_cell.length_c   1.000
_cell.angle_alpha   90.00
_cell.angle_beta   90.00
_cell.angle_gamma   90.00
#
_symmetry.space_group_name_H-M   'P 1'
#
loop_
_entity.id
_entity.type
_entity.pdbx_description
1 polymer ?
#
loop_
_entity_poly.entity_id
_entity_poly.type
_entity_poly.pdbx_seq_one_letter_code
_entity_poly.pdbx_strand_id
1 'polypeptide(L)'
;MLKKINTYFWRLSTILGNLRLSIILLLVLSLFSSLGTVIEQDKFVSFYELNYPNSKPLFGFINSNLILFLGLNRVYTSWWFDSTVLLFGLSLISCTFTRQLPSLKMARLWQFYNKTLNLNKFKLNFHLTNVSLSKIAFNLKAKNYSVIQQGPFLYAYKGLLGKISPIIVHASMIIILFGSVLGIFSGYMLQELIPVKDLFHLQNIITAGSLSSIPQDFEGYVQDFKIAYDDEGSIDQFYSDLSIVDTDGGLLANK
;
A
#
# COMPACT_ATOMS: atom_id res chain seq x y z
N MET A 1 33.70 -6.62 15.70
CA MET A 1 32.92 -5.55 15.07
C MET A 1 31.57 -6.04 14.55
N LEU A 2 31.51 -7.09 13.74
CA LEU A 2 30.28 -7.70 13.17
C LEU A 2 29.23 -8.11 14.23
N LYS A 3 29.59 -8.66 15.37
CA LYS A 3 28.65 -9.05 16.47
C LYS A 3 27.92 -7.83 17.07
N LYS A 4 28.57 -6.68 17.21
CA LYS A 4 27.95 -5.44 17.70
C LYS A 4 26.96 -4.85 16.69
N ILE A 5 27.31 -4.84 15.40
CA ILE A 5 26.45 -4.36 14.32
C ILE A 5 25.16 -5.19 14.26
N ASN A 6 25.26 -6.52 14.41
CA ASN A 6 24.10 -7.40 14.41
C ASN A 6 23.16 -7.13 15.62
N THR A 7 23.72 -6.77 16.78
CA THR A 7 22.91 -6.43 17.97
C THR A 7 22.17 -5.10 17.82
N TYR A 8 22.79 -4.08 17.21
CA TYR A 8 22.15 -2.79 16.95
C TYR A 8 21.05 -2.92 15.89
N PHE A 9 21.35 -3.64 14.80
CA PHE A 9 20.36 -3.90 13.73
C PHE A 9 19.14 -4.65 14.29
N TRP A 10 19.35 -5.66 15.14
CA TRP A 10 18.26 -6.41 15.76
C TRP A 10 17.43 -5.56 16.72
N ARG A 11 18.05 -4.69 17.51
CA ARG A 11 17.35 -3.74 18.37
C ARG A 11 16.51 -2.76 17.55
N LEU A 12 17.07 -2.19 16.50
CA LEU A 12 16.34 -1.27 15.60
C LEU A 12 15.15 -1.98 14.95
N SER A 13 15.34 -3.18 14.42
CA SER A 13 14.26 -3.99 13.84
C SER A 13 13.16 -4.30 14.85
N THR A 14 13.47 -4.54 16.11
CA THR A 14 12.45 -4.78 17.14
C THR A 14 11.67 -3.52 17.51
N ILE A 15 12.28 -2.35 17.46
CA ILE A 15 11.60 -1.06 17.66
C ILE A 15 10.70 -0.76 16.47
N LEU A 16 11.22 -0.85 15.24
CA LEU A 16 10.45 -0.64 14.01
C LEU A 16 9.31 -1.67 13.86
N GLY A 17 9.52 -2.92 14.26
CA GLY A 17 8.50 -3.97 14.26
C GLY A 17 7.46 -3.85 15.39
N ASN A 18 7.39 -2.70 16.09
CA ASN A 18 6.38 -2.46 17.11
C ASN A 18 5.03 -2.14 16.49
N LEU A 19 4.01 -2.91 16.83
CA LEU A 19 2.65 -2.73 16.31
C LEU A 19 2.10 -1.31 16.56
N ARG A 20 2.39 -0.72 17.73
CA ARG A 20 1.93 0.65 18.03
C ARG A 20 2.53 1.67 17.08
N LEU A 21 3.83 1.55 16.78
CA LEU A 21 4.51 2.43 15.82
C LEU A 21 3.89 2.28 14.43
N SER A 22 3.68 1.05 13.96
CA SER A 22 3.06 0.80 12.64
C SER A 22 1.68 1.40 12.52
N ILE A 23 0.84 1.30 13.57
CA ILE A 23 -0.51 1.88 13.61
C ILE A 23 -0.44 3.41 13.58
N ILE A 24 0.47 4.02 14.35
CA ILE A 24 0.64 5.49 14.36
C ILE A 24 1.07 5.97 12.98
N LEU A 25 2.06 5.33 12.36
CA LEU A 25 2.52 5.69 11.01
C LEU A 25 1.40 5.55 9.98
N LEU A 26 0.59 4.50 10.05
CA LEU A 26 -0.56 4.32 9.17
C LEU A 26 -1.60 5.43 9.34
N LEU A 27 -1.91 5.82 10.58
CA LEU A 27 -2.84 6.91 10.86
C LEU A 27 -2.31 8.25 10.36
N VAL A 28 -1.02 8.52 10.54
CA VAL A 28 -0.36 9.74 10.04
C VAL A 28 -0.40 9.77 8.50
N LEU A 29 -0.07 8.68 7.83
CA LEU A 29 -0.18 8.57 6.36
C LEU A 29 -1.60 8.77 5.87
N SER A 30 -2.58 8.16 6.54
CA SER A 30 -4.00 8.33 6.20
C SER A 30 -4.45 9.78 6.34
N LEU A 31 -4.02 10.47 7.40
CA LEU A 31 -4.33 11.88 7.62
C LEU A 31 -3.71 12.76 6.52
N PHE A 32 -2.43 12.56 6.21
CA PHE A 32 -1.75 13.33 5.16
C PHE A 32 -2.34 13.07 3.78
N SER A 33 -2.66 11.81 3.46
CA SER A 33 -3.32 11.46 2.20
C SER A 33 -4.71 12.10 2.09
N SER A 34 -5.47 12.14 3.19
CA SER A 34 -6.77 12.83 3.21
C SER A 34 -6.64 14.32 2.96
N LEU A 35 -5.65 14.99 3.56
CA LEU A 35 -5.37 16.39 3.29
C LEU A 35 -4.95 16.63 1.84
N GLY A 36 -4.07 15.75 1.30
CA GLY A 36 -3.64 15.83 -0.10
C GLY A 36 -4.75 15.55 -1.12
N THR A 37 -5.84 14.89 -0.72
CA THR A 37 -7.02 14.68 -1.58
C THR A 37 -7.98 15.85 -1.54
N VAL A 38 -8.11 16.52 -0.38
CA VAL A 38 -9.03 17.67 -0.21
C VAL A 38 -8.44 18.96 -0.78
N ILE A 39 -7.11 19.13 -0.67
CA ILE A 39 -6.40 20.31 -1.18
C ILE A 39 -5.92 19.98 -2.60
N GLU A 40 -6.26 20.82 -3.58
CA GLU A 40 -5.78 20.66 -4.95
C GLU A 40 -4.26 20.70 -4.99
N GLN A 41 -3.68 19.70 -5.64
CA GLN A 41 -2.24 19.53 -5.71
C GLN A 41 -1.64 20.24 -6.95
N ASP A 42 -0.40 20.69 -6.83
CA ASP A 42 0.44 21.21 -7.92
C ASP A 42 -0.17 22.39 -8.68
N LYS A 43 -0.98 23.26 -8.00
CA LYS A 43 -1.49 24.51 -8.57
C LYS A 43 -0.54 25.68 -8.30
N PHE A 44 -0.71 26.77 -9.06
CA PHE A 44 0.05 28.02 -8.86
C PHE A 44 -0.29 28.66 -7.51
N VAL A 45 0.65 29.41 -6.95
CA VAL A 45 0.48 30.11 -5.65
C VAL A 45 -0.76 30.98 -5.62
N SER A 46 -1.03 31.72 -6.71
CA SER A 46 -2.22 32.57 -6.85
C SER A 46 -3.53 31.81 -6.71
N PHE A 47 -3.58 30.54 -7.13
CA PHE A 47 -4.76 29.70 -6.96
C PHE A 47 -5.07 29.48 -5.47
N TYR A 48 -4.05 29.21 -4.64
CA TYR A 48 -4.26 28.98 -3.20
C TYR A 48 -4.64 30.27 -2.48
N GLU A 49 -4.09 31.42 -2.88
CA GLU A 49 -4.45 32.74 -2.32
C GLU A 49 -5.90 33.10 -2.60
N LEU A 50 -6.41 32.77 -3.79
CA LEU A 50 -7.79 33.04 -4.18
C LEU A 50 -8.79 32.07 -3.53
N ASN A 51 -8.48 30.76 -3.50
CA ASN A 51 -9.43 29.75 -3.03
C ASN A 51 -9.38 29.49 -1.52
N TYR A 52 -8.25 29.80 -0.87
CA TYR A 52 -8.05 29.62 0.59
C TYR A 52 -7.59 30.92 1.27
N PRO A 53 -8.36 32.04 1.13
CA PRO A 53 -7.97 33.31 1.71
C PRO A 53 -7.96 33.26 3.25
N ASN A 54 -7.17 34.13 3.87
CA ASN A 54 -7.10 34.23 5.32
C ASN A 54 -8.45 34.59 5.97
N SER A 55 -9.35 35.25 5.22
CA SER A 55 -10.68 35.62 5.68
C SER A 55 -11.66 34.45 5.73
N LYS A 56 -11.39 33.37 4.98
CA LYS A 56 -12.28 32.21 4.87
C LYS A 56 -11.47 30.90 4.78
N PRO A 57 -10.77 30.51 5.87
CA PRO A 57 -9.92 29.33 5.87
C PRO A 57 -10.75 28.04 5.76
N LEU A 58 -10.20 27.04 5.08
CA LEU A 58 -10.77 25.70 5.01
C LEU A 58 -10.75 25.07 6.42
N PHE A 59 -11.85 24.45 6.83
CA PHE A 59 -12.07 23.92 8.19
C PHE A 59 -11.83 24.94 9.34
N GLY A 60 -11.83 26.23 9.04
CA GLY A 60 -11.63 27.30 10.04
C GLY A 60 -10.18 27.61 10.41
N PHE A 61 -9.19 26.86 9.91
CA PHE A 61 -7.76 27.07 10.25
C PHE A 61 -6.79 26.86 9.07
N ILE A 62 -7.17 26.19 7.98
CA ILE A 62 -6.28 25.98 6.84
C ILE A 62 -6.44 27.12 5.85
N ASN A 63 -5.47 28.03 5.80
CA ASN A 63 -5.38 29.13 4.86
C ASN A 63 -4.24 28.93 3.86
N SER A 64 -4.15 29.78 2.83
CA SER A 64 -3.09 29.74 1.80
C SER A 64 -1.69 29.77 2.39
N ASN A 65 -1.46 30.58 3.43
CA ASN A 65 -0.15 30.67 4.08
C ASN A 65 0.25 29.36 4.74
N LEU A 66 -0.67 28.70 5.44
CA LEU A 66 -0.43 27.41 6.08
C LEU A 66 -0.21 26.30 5.04
N ILE A 67 -0.99 26.30 3.96
CA ILE A 67 -0.86 25.34 2.85
C ILE A 67 0.54 25.45 2.24
N LEU A 68 0.98 26.63 1.92
CA LEU A 68 2.30 26.87 1.30
C LEU A 68 3.45 26.62 2.28
N PHE A 69 3.32 27.03 3.54
CA PHE A 69 4.35 26.82 4.56
C PHE A 69 4.60 25.34 4.87
N LEU A 70 3.55 24.56 5.00
CA LEU A 70 3.65 23.12 5.27
C LEU A 70 3.86 22.28 4.00
N GLY A 71 3.78 22.89 2.81
CA GLY A 71 3.88 22.17 1.54
C GLY A 71 2.67 21.28 1.27
N LEU A 72 1.47 21.62 1.79
CA LEU A 72 0.24 20.87 1.58
C LEU A 72 -0.27 20.99 0.14
N ASN A 73 0.25 21.92 -0.64
CA ASN A 73 0.03 22.06 -2.08
C ASN A 73 0.73 20.98 -2.93
N ARG A 74 1.63 20.20 -2.32
CA ARG A 74 2.36 19.09 -2.95
C ARG A 74 2.71 18.01 -1.91
N VAL A 75 1.68 17.50 -1.26
CA VAL A 75 1.83 16.50 -0.18
C VAL A 75 2.62 15.29 -0.67
N TYR A 76 2.26 14.75 -1.82
CA TYR A 76 2.79 13.47 -2.34
C TYR A 76 4.23 13.54 -2.85
N THR A 77 4.79 14.73 -3.01
CA THR A 77 6.20 14.96 -3.41
C THR A 77 7.00 15.63 -2.30
N SER A 78 6.43 15.75 -1.09
CA SER A 78 7.11 16.34 0.04
C SER A 78 8.02 15.34 0.75
N TRP A 79 9.22 15.80 1.15
CA TRP A 79 10.22 14.96 1.81
C TRP A 79 9.73 14.33 3.13
N TRP A 80 8.84 14.99 3.86
CA TRP A 80 8.28 14.48 5.11
C TRP A 80 7.26 13.37 4.87
N PHE A 81 6.48 13.45 3.78
CA PHE A 81 5.56 12.38 3.38
C PHE A 81 6.35 11.15 2.93
N ASP A 82 7.33 11.33 2.03
CA ASP A 82 8.19 10.24 1.54
C ASP A 82 8.95 9.56 2.68
N SER A 83 9.48 10.35 3.64
CA SER A 83 10.13 9.80 4.83
C SER A 83 9.17 8.96 5.69
N THR A 84 7.92 9.38 5.81
CA THR A 84 6.89 8.64 6.57
C THR A 84 6.52 7.34 5.85
N VAL A 85 6.38 7.37 4.52
CA VAL A 85 6.15 6.18 3.67
C VAL A 85 7.31 5.19 3.80
N LEU A 86 8.55 5.67 3.73
CA LEU A 86 9.74 4.84 3.88
C LEU A 86 9.80 4.19 5.28
N LEU A 87 9.58 4.97 6.34
CA LEU A 87 9.52 4.47 7.71
C LEU A 87 8.42 3.42 7.88
N PHE A 88 7.26 3.64 7.28
CA PHE A 88 6.16 2.68 7.30
C PHE A 88 6.55 1.38 6.59
N GLY A 89 7.15 1.45 5.41
CA GLY A 89 7.65 0.28 4.68
C GLY A 89 8.68 -0.52 5.49
N LEU A 90 9.65 0.17 6.09
CA LEU A 90 10.64 -0.46 6.98
C LEU A 90 9.99 -1.08 8.23
N SER A 91 8.95 -0.47 8.77
CA SER A 91 8.17 -1.00 9.90
C SER A 91 7.44 -2.29 9.50
N LEU A 92 6.80 -2.34 8.32
CA LEU A 92 6.15 -3.55 7.80
C LEU A 92 7.13 -4.71 7.61
N ILE A 93 8.28 -4.45 7.00
CA ILE A 93 9.35 -5.42 6.81
C ILE A 93 9.83 -5.95 8.17
N SER A 94 10.16 -5.04 9.08
CA SER A 94 10.64 -5.41 10.43
C SER A 94 9.60 -6.21 11.21
N CYS A 95 8.32 -5.84 11.16
CA CYS A 95 7.23 -6.57 11.80
C CYS A 95 7.08 -7.99 11.22
N THR A 96 7.20 -8.13 9.91
CA THR A 96 7.13 -9.45 9.25
C THR A 96 8.23 -10.36 9.74
N PHE A 97 9.48 -9.90 9.75
CA PHE A 97 10.63 -10.72 10.17
C PHE A 97 10.70 -10.97 11.69
N THR A 98 10.34 -9.98 12.51
CA THR A 98 10.50 -10.10 13.97
C THR A 98 9.31 -10.73 14.68
N ARG A 99 8.09 -10.67 14.09
CA ARG A 99 6.87 -11.15 14.74
C ARG A 99 6.10 -12.19 13.94
N GLN A 100 5.82 -11.92 12.65
CA GLN A 100 4.92 -12.78 11.88
C GLN A 100 5.57 -14.11 11.49
N LEU A 101 6.79 -14.08 10.92
CA LEU A 101 7.50 -15.31 10.55
C LEU A 101 7.84 -16.20 11.77
N PRO A 102 8.32 -15.68 12.92
CA PRO A 102 8.46 -16.49 14.12
C PRO A 102 7.15 -17.09 14.62
N SER A 103 6.05 -16.30 14.61
CA SER A 103 4.72 -16.80 14.99
C SER A 103 4.25 -17.95 14.08
N LEU A 104 4.51 -17.85 12.77
CA LEU A 104 4.20 -18.93 11.82
C LEU A 104 5.06 -20.18 12.06
N LYS A 105 6.36 -20.00 12.32
CA LYS A 105 7.25 -21.12 12.66
C LYS A 105 6.77 -21.83 13.92
N MET A 106 6.42 -21.10 14.98
CA MET A 106 5.87 -21.67 16.21
C MET A 106 4.54 -22.40 15.98
N ALA A 107 3.68 -21.89 15.09
CA ALA A 107 2.41 -22.53 14.77
C ALA A 107 2.54 -23.86 14.00
N ARG A 108 3.70 -24.06 13.35
CA ARG A 108 4.04 -25.31 12.63
C ARG A 108 4.78 -26.32 13.50
N LEU A 109 5.25 -25.93 14.68
CA LEU A 109 5.91 -26.83 15.63
C LEU A 109 4.85 -27.55 16.44
N TRP A 110 4.75 -28.85 16.25
CA TRP A 110 3.86 -29.70 17.03
C TRP A 110 4.50 -29.98 18.39
N GLN A 111 3.83 -29.55 19.47
CA GLN A 111 4.34 -29.76 20.81
C GLN A 111 3.53 -30.83 21.53
N PHE A 112 4.17 -31.96 21.83
CA PHE A 112 3.59 -33.02 22.63
C PHE A 112 4.08 -32.89 24.07
N TYR A 113 3.13 -32.78 24.99
CA TYR A 113 3.44 -32.61 26.41
C TYR A 113 3.35 -33.96 27.14
N ASN A 114 4.48 -34.50 27.57
CA ASN A 114 4.56 -35.81 28.23
C ASN A 114 4.21 -35.76 29.72
N LYS A 115 4.17 -34.57 30.34
CA LYS A 115 3.88 -34.40 31.76
C LYS A 115 2.57 -33.66 31.96
N THR A 116 1.67 -34.23 32.77
CA THR A 116 0.36 -33.61 33.14
C THR A 116 0.52 -32.22 33.79
N LEU A 117 1.62 -32.01 34.56
CA LEU A 117 1.95 -30.70 35.14
C LEU A 117 2.13 -29.60 34.10
N ASN A 118 2.55 -29.91 32.88
CA ASN A 118 2.67 -28.94 31.80
C ASN A 118 1.31 -28.60 31.17
N LEU A 119 0.39 -29.54 31.14
CA LEU A 119 -0.98 -29.33 30.65
C LEU A 119 -1.78 -28.45 31.61
N ASN A 120 -1.58 -28.58 32.90
CA ASN A 120 -2.24 -27.79 33.94
C ASN A 120 -1.84 -26.29 33.91
N LYS A 121 -0.77 -25.92 33.22
CA LYS A 121 -0.35 -24.51 33.02
C LYS A 121 -1.22 -23.77 32.00
N PHE A 122 -1.97 -24.48 31.18
CA PHE A 122 -2.87 -23.84 30.23
C PHE A 122 -4.12 -23.30 30.94
N LYS A 123 -4.57 -22.12 30.56
CA LYS A 123 -5.78 -21.48 31.12
C LYS A 123 -7.04 -22.32 30.96
N LEU A 124 -7.10 -23.06 29.85
CA LEU A 124 -8.19 -24.00 29.56
C LEU A 124 -7.59 -25.41 29.57
N ASN A 125 -7.87 -26.16 30.61
CA ASN A 125 -7.54 -27.57 30.71
C ASN A 125 -8.77 -28.32 31.25
N PHE A 126 -8.96 -29.55 30.77
CA PHE A 126 -10.04 -30.44 31.19
C PHE A 126 -9.46 -31.82 31.43
N HIS A 127 -9.94 -32.47 32.48
CA HIS A 127 -9.63 -33.86 32.78
C HIS A 127 -10.85 -34.71 32.43
N LEU A 128 -10.68 -35.61 31.47
CA LEU A 128 -11.72 -36.54 31.05
C LEU A 128 -11.30 -37.96 31.40
N THR A 129 -12.20 -38.69 32.06
CA THR A 129 -12.02 -40.12 32.39
C THR A 129 -12.81 -40.96 31.37
N ASN A 130 -12.28 -42.15 31.05
CA ASN A 130 -12.93 -43.14 30.20
C ASN A 130 -13.24 -42.69 28.74
N VAL A 131 -12.38 -41.85 28.16
CA VAL A 131 -12.53 -41.42 26.76
C VAL A 131 -11.41 -42.02 25.89
N SER A 132 -11.80 -42.67 24.79
CA SER A 132 -10.84 -43.19 23.80
C SER A 132 -10.26 -42.04 22.96
N LEU A 133 -8.92 -42.01 22.81
CA LEU A 133 -8.20 -41.05 21.96
C LEU A 133 -8.67 -41.11 20.50
N SER A 134 -8.98 -42.32 19.98
CA SER A 134 -9.50 -42.51 18.62
C SER A 134 -10.85 -41.82 18.42
N LYS A 135 -11.74 -41.84 19.41
CA LYS A 135 -13.03 -41.14 19.37
C LYS A 135 -12.85 -39.63 19.37
N ILE A 136 -11.90 -39.11 20.19
CA ILE A 136 -11.56 -37.69 20.19
C ILE A 136 -10.99 -37.29 18.84
N ALA A 137 -10.03 -38.05 18.29
CA ALA A 137 -9.41 -37.78 17.00
C ALA A 137 -10.44 -37.74 15.88
N PHE A 138 -11.39 -38.69 15.87
CA PHE A 138 -12.47 -38.74 14.89
C PHE A 138 -13.37 -37.52 14.96
N ASN A 139 -13.82 -37.15 16.16
CA ASN A 139 -14.67 -35.96 16.39
C ASN A 139 -13.98 -34.65 16.01
N LEU A 140 -12.67 -34.53 16.26
CA LEU A 140 -11.89 -33.36 15.85
C LEU A 140 -11.75 -33.28 14.33
N LYS A 141 -11.47 -34.40 13.65
CA LYS A 141 -11.43 -34.47 12.19
C LYS A 141 -12.78 -34.10 11.55
N ALA A 142 -13.89 -34.57 12.13
CA ALA A 142 -15.25 -34.22 11.67
C ALA A 142 -15.53 -32.69 11.79
N LYS A 143 -14.85 -31.99 12.70
CA LYS A 143 -14.91 -30.53 12.86
C LYS A 143 -13.84 -29.76 12.08
N ASN A 144 -13.20 -30.42 11.10
CA ASN A 144 -12.13 -29.85 10.25
C ASN A 144 -10.87 -29.42 11.03
N TYR A 145 -10.50 -30.15 12.09
CA TYR A 145 -9.19 -30.04 12.70
C TYR A 145 -8.19 -30.98 12.00
N SER A 146 -6.98 -30.48 11.78
CA SER A 146 -5.83 -31.33 11.44
C SER A 146 -5.34 -32.03 12.70
N VAL A 147 -5.36 -33.34 12.72
CA VAL A 147 -5.04 -34.16 13.91
C VAL A 147 -3.81 -34.98 13.63
N ILE A 148 -2.83 -34.87 14.53
CA ILE A 148 -1.58 -35.64 14.51
C ILE A 148 -1.50 -36.41 15.82
N GLN A 149 -1.27 -37.72 15.73
CA GLN A 149 -1.14 -38.60 16.87
C GLN A 149 0.27 -39.20 16.93
N GLN A 150 0.87 -39.14 18.09
CA GLN A 150 2.15 -39.76 18.38
C GLN A 150 2.05 -40.58 19.67
N GLY A 151 1.87 -41.87 19.54
CA GLY A 151 1.62 -42.78 20.68
C GLY A 151 0.37 -42.37 21.45
N PRO A 152 0.49 -42.14 22.80
CA PRO A 152 -0.65 -41.74 23.65
C PRO A 152 -0.98 -40.24 23.56
N PHE A 153 -0.26 -39.49 22.74
CA PHE A 153 -0.42 -38.02 22.61
C PHE A 153 -1.13 -37.66 21.32
N LEU A 154 -2.01 -36.67 21.40
CA LEU A 154 -2.76 -36.16 20.28
C LEU A 154 -2.60 -34.62 20.23
N TYR A 155 -2.20 -34.14 19.06
CA TYR A 155 -2.13 -32.71 18.76
C TYR A 155 -3.12 -32.37 17.66
N ALA A 156 -4.00 -31.42 17.91
CA ALA A 156 -4.97 -30.97 16.92
C ALA A 156 -4.89 -29.46 16.73
N TYR A 157 -4.94 -29.02 15.48
CA TYR A 157 -4.91 -27.61 15.16
C TYR A 157 -5.87 -27.27 14.04
N LYS A 158 -6.32 -26.00 14.01
CA LYS A 158 -7.19 -25.45 12.97
C LYS A 158 -6.84 -23.98 12.73
N GLY A 159 -7.08 -23.49 11.51
CA GLY A 159 -6.95 -22.07 11.21
C GLY A 159 -5.50 -21.60 10.95
N LEU A 160 -4.63 -22.45 10.43
CA LEU A 160 -3.25 -22.07 10.05
C LEU A 160 -3.25 -20.93 9.02
N LEU A 161 -4.25 -20.86 8.15
CA LEU A 161 -4.44 -19.77 7.18
C LEU A 161 -4.52 -18.41 7.86
N GLY A 162 -5.15 -18.30 9.03
CA GLY A 162 -5.20 -17.07 9.79
C GLY A 162 -3.84 -16.56 10.29
N LYS A 163 -2.82 -17.43 10.30
CA LYS A 163 -1.43 -17.06 10.62
C LYS A 163 -0.60 -16.68 9.38
N ILE A 164 -1.03 -17.13 8.21
CA ILE A 164 -0.39 -16.81 6.93
C ILE A 164 -0.95 -15.49 6.38
N SER A 165 -2.23 -15.22 6.57
CA SER A 165 -2.92 -14.04 6.06
C SER A 165 -2.19 -12.71 6.37
N PRO A 166 -1.75 -12.40 7.59
CA PRO A 166 -1.04 -11.15 7.86
C PRO A 166 0.27 -11.01 7.08
N ILE A 167 0.94 -12.14 6.80
CA ILE A 167 2.20 -12.13 6.02
C ILE A 167 1.91 -11.75 4.57
N ILE A 168 0.84 -12.30 3.98
CA ILE A 168 0.41 -11.98 2.62
C ILE A 168 0.02 -10.50 2.51
N VAL A 169 -0.75 -9.99 3.48
CA VAL A 169 -1.16 -8.57 3.53
C VAL A 169 0.06 -7.65 3.60
N HIS A 170 1.04 -7.93 4.47
CA HIS A 170 2.26 -7.13 4.54
C HIS A 170 3.08 -7.21 3.25
N ALA A 171 3.21 -8.39 2.65
CA ALA A 171 3.91 -8.56 1.39
C ALA A 171 3.26 -7.75 0.26
N SER A 172 1.93 -7.78 0.14
CA SER A 172 1.21 -6.99 -0.86
C SER A 172 1.37 -5.48 -0.64
N MET A 173 1.32 -5.00 0.61
CA MET A 173 1.58 -3.59 0.93
C MET A 173 3.00 -3.17 0.54
N ILE A 174 4.01 -3.99 0.83
CA ILE A 174 5.40 -3.73 0.45
C ILE A 174 5.55 -3.66 -1.07
N ILE A 175 4.90 -4.56 -1.81
CA ILE A 175 4.92 -4.55 -3.28
C ILE A 175 4.28 -3.27 -3.84
N ILE A 176 3.14 -2.84 -3.26
CA ILE A 176 2.47 -1.58 -3.66
C ILE A 176 3.39 -0.38 -3.40
N LEU A 177 3.98 -0.28 -2.19
CA LEU A 177 4.90 0.80 -1.85
C LEU A 177 6.12 0.82 -2.77
N PHE A 178 6.70 -0.34 -3.06
CA PHE A 178 7.82 -0.45 -3.98
C PHE A 178 7.44 -0.03 -5.40
N GLY A 179 6.27 -0.46 -5.90
CA GLY A 179 5.75 -0.05 -7.20
C GLY A 179 5.50 1.46 -7.27
N SER A 180 5.00 2.08 -6.21
CA SER A 180 4.81 3.54 -6.12
C SER A 180 6.15 4.29 -6.19
N VAL A 181 7.17 3.81 -5.48
CA VAL A 181 8.52 4.39 -5.55
C VAL A 181 9.10 4.25 -6.95
N LEU A 182 8.98 3.09 -7.59
CA LEU A 182 9.39 2.91 -8.98
C LEU A 182 8.65 3.88 -9.91
N GLY A 183 7.34 4.08 -9.71
CA GLY A 183 6.54 5.02 -10.50
C GLY A 183 7.04 6.47 -10.38
N ILE A 184 7.45 6.90 -9.18
CA ILE A 184 8.03 8.23 -8.97
C ILE A 184 9.36 8.39 -9.72
N PHE A 185 10.21 7.37 -9.69
CA PHE A 185 11.52 7.45 -10.35
C PHE A 185 11.46 7.27 -11.87
N SER A 186 10.56 6.42 -12.38
CA SER A 186 10.49 6.08 -13.81
C SER A 186 9.29 6.70 -14.53
N GLY A 187 8.32 7.24 -13.80
CA GLY A 187 7.15 7.86 -14.37
C GLY A 187 7.42 9.25 -14.92
N TYR A 188 6.59 9.70 -15.84
CA TYR A 188 6.54 11.07 -16.31
C TYR A 188 5.10 11.52 -16.53
N MET A 189 4.86 12.81 -16.46
CA MET A 189 3.57 13.45 -16.76
C MET A 189 3.78 14.51 -17.82
N LEU A 190 2.98 14.45 -18.86
CA LEU A 190 2.94 15.37 -19.97
C LEU A 190 1.57 16.01 -20.05
N GLN A 191 1.50 17.25 -20.50
CA GLN A 191 0.25 17.93 -20.78
C GLN A 191 0.40 18.75 -22.06
N GLU A 192 -0.41 18.42 -23.06
CA GLU A 192 -0.45 19.14 -24.32
C GLU A 192 -1.85 19.70 -24.57
N LEU A 193 -1.92 20.93 -25.08
CA LEU A 193 -3.17 21.53 -25.57
C LEU A 193 -3.15 21.45 -27.08
N ILE A 194 -3.99 20.58 -27.65
CA ILE A 194 -3.94 20.23 -29.06
C ILE A 194 -5.27 20.58 -29.70
N PRO A 195 -5.29 21.40 -30.77
CA PRO A 195 -6.48 21.59 -31.57
C PRO A 195 -6.92 20.31 -32.27
N VAL A 196 -8.21 20.21 -32.58
CA VAL A 196 -8.75 19.13 -33.42
C VAL A 196 -8.15 19.22 -34.81
N LYS A 197 -7.76 18.09 -35.39
CA LYS A 197 -7.07 17.93 -36.68
C LYS A 197 -5.64 18.44 -36.71
N ASP A 198 -4.99 18.46 -35.55
CA ASP A 198 -3.57 18.83 -35.45
C ASP A 198 -2.71 17.67 -34.94
N LEU A 199 -1.42 17.72 -35.26
CA LEU A 199 -0.40 16.77 -34.81
C LEU A 199 0.19 17.24 -33.49
N PHE A 200 0.56 16.31 -32.64
CA PHE A 200 1.29 16.62 -31.43
C PHE A 200 2.48 15.69 -31.20
N HIS A 201 3.52 16.28 -30.63
CA HIS A 201 4.68 15.58 -30.12
C HIS A 201 4.73 15.74 -28.60
N LEU A 202 5.35 14.81 -27.90
CA LEU A 202 5.49 14.88 -26.45
C LEU A 202 6.58 15.90 -26.05
N GLN A 203 6.20 17.16 -25.85
CA GLN A 203 7.13 18.27 -25.58
C GLN A 203 6.96 18.90 -24.21
N ASN A 204 5.71 19.10 -23.75
CA ASN A 204 5.44 19.79 -22.49
C ASN A 204 5.47 18.83 -21.31
N ILE A 205 6.67 18.58 -20.82
CA ILE A 205 6.90 17.72 -19.66
C ILE A 205 6.63 18.53 -18.40
N ILE A 206 5.58 18.15 -17.62
CA ILE A 206 5.28 18.76 -16.32
C ILE A 206 6.20 18.19 -15.25
N THR A 207 6.28 16.86 -15.19
CA THR A 207 7.14 16.15 -14.26
C THR A 207 7.79 14.94 -14.94
N ALA A 208 9.04 14.67 -14.61
CA ALA A 208 9.74 13.47 -15.02
C ALA A 208 10.59 12.93 -13.86
N GLY A 209 10.52 11.65 -13.65
CA GLY A 209 11.39 10.96 -12.69
C GLY A 209 12.83 10.89 -13.22
N SER A 210 13.79 10.71 -12.31
CA SER A 210 15.23 10.69 -12.67
C SER A 210 15.64 9.53 -13.59
N LEU A 211 14.83 8.50 -13.67
CA LEU A 211 15.04 7.31 -14.52
C LEU A 211 13.99 7.22 -15.64
N SER A 212 13.17 8.26 -15.83
CA SER A 212 12.13 8.24 -16.85
C SER A 212 12.76 8.31 -18.26
N SER A 213 12.29 7.45 -19.14
CA SER A 213 12.58 7.51 -20.57
C SER A 213 11.33 7.97 -21.29
N ILE A 214 11.38 9.16 -21.88
CA ILE A 214 10.27 9.71 -22.63
C ILE A 214 10.41 9.25 -24.07
N PRO A 215 9.44 8.51 -24.62
CA PRO A 215 9.49 8.11 -26.01
C PRO A 215 9.37 9.35 -26.91
N GLN A 216 10.29 9.52 -27.83
CA GLN A 216 10.31 10.63 -28.80
C GLN A 216 9.91 10.18 -30.20
N ASP A 217 9.73 8.89 -30.39
CA ASP A 217 9.65 8.24 -31.70
C ASP A 217 8.17 8.05 -32.15
N PHE A 218 7.23 8.84 -31.63
CA PHE A 218 5.85 8.79 -32.09
C PHE A 218 5.19 10.16 -32.16
N GLU A 219 4.25 10.29 -33.06
CA GLU A 219 3.41 11.44 -33.25
C GLU A 219 1.96 11.08 -32.95
N GLY A 220 1.23 11.96 -32.31
CA GLY A 220 -0.20 11.82 -32.11
C GLY A 220 -0.97 12.78 -33.02
N TYR A 221 -2.09 12.31 -33.54
CA TYR A 221 -3.02 13.12 -34.33
C TYR A 221 -4.42 13.07 -33.70
N VAL A 222 -5.01 14.23 -33.44
CA VAL A 222 -6.38 14.35 -32.91
C VAL A 222 -7.34 14.39 -34.07
N GLN A 223 -8.07 13.29 -34.31
CA GLN A 223 -9.03 13.21 -35.43
C GLN A 223 -10.28 14.00 -35.15
N ASP A 224 -10.89 13.82 -33.97
CA ASP A 224 -12.14 14.46 -33.60
C ASP A 224 -12.27 14.62 -32.09
N PHE A 225 -13.08 15.58 -31.67
CA PHE A 225 -13.40 15.81 -30.26
C PHE A 225 -14.90 16.06 -30.14
N LYS A 226 -15.60 15.29 -29.33
CA LYS A 226 -17.04 15.35 -29.10
C LYS A 226 -17.38 15.51 -27.64
N ILE A 227 -18.38 16.29 -27.36
CA ILE A 227 -18.98 16.42 -26.05
C ILE A 227 -20.35 15.76 -26.08
N ALA A 228 -20.58 14.76 -25.27
CA ALA A 228 -21.89 14.19 -25.05
C ALA A 228 -22.63 14.97 -23.95
N TYR A 229 -23.90 15.16 -24.13
CA TYR A 229 -24.79 15.82 -23.17
C TYR A 229 -25.85 14.82 -22.73
N ASP A 230 -26.28 14.92 -21.47
CA ASP A 230 -27.41 14.17 -20.95
C ASP A 230 -28.76 14.75 -21.41
N ASP A 231 -29.86 14.09 -21.06
CA ASP A 231 -31.21 14.52 -21.40
C ASP A 231 -31.59 15.87 -20.75
N GLU A 232 -30.87 16.32 -19.74
CA GLU A 232 -31.04 17.58 -19.02
C GLU A 232 -30.18 18.72 -19.63
N GLY A 233 -29.33 18.42 -20.61
CA GLY A 233 -28.44 19.36 -21.29
C GLY A 233 -27.14 19.64 -20.53
N SER A 234 -26.84 18.87 -19.48
CA SER A 234 -25.56 18.89 -18.78
C SER A 234 -24.53 18.04 -19.52
N ILE A 235 -23.22 18.36 -19.36
CA ILE A 235 -22.14 17.59 -19.99
C ILE A 235 -22.07 16.24 -19.32
N ASP A 236 -22.28 15.17 -20.09
CA ASP A 236 -22.17 13.78 -19.66
C ASP A 236 -20.70 13.29 -19.80
N GLN A 237 -20.14 13.37 -21.02
CA GLN A 237 -18.83 12.81 -21.31
C GLN A 237 -18.09 13.57 -22.41
N PHE A 238 -16.74 13.56 -22.33
CA PHE A 238 -15.86 14.04 -23.40
C PHE A 238 -15.26 12.84 -24.14
N TYR A 239 -15.26 12.89 -25.46
CA TYR A 239 -14.66 11.88 -26.33
C TYR A 239 -13.62 12.52 -27.23
N SER A 240 -12.45 11.90 -27.35
CA SER A 240 -11.37 12.30 -28.25
C SER A 240 -10.97 11.10 -29.09
N ASP A 241 -11.05 11.23 -30.41
CA ASP A 241 -10.55 10.23 -31.34
C ASP A 241 -9.08 10.53 -31.64
N LEU A 242 -8.20 9.61 -31.24
CA LEU A 242 -6.75 9.78 -31.36
C LEU A 242 -6.15 8.69 -32.25
N SER A 243 -5.25 9.08 -33.13
CA SER A 243 -4.37 8.17 -33.86
C SER A 243 -2.94 8.38 -33.40
N ILE A 244 -2.22 7.28 -33.13
CA ILE A 244 -0.79 7.31 -32.80
C ILE A 244 -0.05 6.72 -33.99
N VAL A 245 0.89 7.48 -34.52
CA VAL A 245 1.68 7.14 -35.70
C VAL A 245 3.14 7.09 -35.30
N ASP A 246 3.87 6.14 -35.83
CA ASP A 246 5.32 6.10 -35.73
C ASP A 246 5.95 7.15 -36.64
N THR A 247 7.15 7.63 -36.32
CA THR A 247 7.93 8.57 -37.13
C THR A 247 8.14 8.08 -38.58
N ASP A 248 8.07 6.77 -38.82
CA ASP A 248 8.09 6.15 -40.14
C ASP A 248 6.72 6.13 -40.86
N GLY A 249 5.70 6.73 -40.29
CA GLY A 249 4.36 6.83 -40.85
C GLY A 249 3.47 5.57 -40.65
N GLY A 250 3.93 4.60 -39.88
CA GLY A 250 3.17 3.41 -39.52
C GLY A 250 2.12 3.72 -38.43
N LEU A 251 0.85 3.37 -38.65
CA LEU A 251 -0.21 3.52 -37.65
C LEU A 251 0.03 2.53 -36.49
N LEU A 252 0.35 3.04 -35.31
CA LEU A 252 0.58 2.23 -34.10
C LEU A 252 -0.73 1.94 -33.35
N ALA A 253 -1.64 2.91 -33.25
CA ALA A 253 -2.93 2.73 -32.63
C ALA A 253 -3.94 3.79 -33.13
N ASN A 254 -5.22 3.40 -33.21
CA ASN A 254 -6.35 4.29 -33.47
C ASN A 254 -7.48 3.95 -32.48
N LYS A 255 -7.98 4.95 -31.76
CA LYS A 255 -9.08 4.79 -30.80
C LYS A 255 -9.90 6.06 -30.69
#